data_ef130237f82f2d1a309694da11a3fdc1
#
_entry.id   ef130237f82f2d1a309694da11a3fdc1
#
_cell.length_a   1.000
_cell.length_b   1.000
_cell.length_c   1.000
_cell.angle_alpha   90.00
_cell.angle_beta   90.00
_cell.angle_gamma   90.00
#
_symmetry.space_group_name_H-M   'P 1'
#
loop_
_entity.id
_entity.type
_entity.pdbx_description
1 polymer ?
#
loop_
_entity_poly.entity_id
_entity_poly.type
_entity_poly.pdbx_seq_one_letter_code
_entity_poly.pdbx_strand_id
1 'polypeptide(L)'
;RFNKTYRVSPIEEIINGRQYIIDLIEMIKPKKVLVNHGNHELRMGQYLAKNLDNELQELMPETAFDYIFLDGFTHYDRKTKAKVKYEPLIDVFEDVEFEYNGKWFSQIGDAIFCHPKTYSSAPLKTAEKALYWFRNEGYAFKNMIMSHTHRIGSYKIGNSNIYEQGACCETD
;
A
#
# COMPACT_ATOMS: atom_id res chain seq x y z
N ARG A 1 -3.44 13.49 -13.86
CA ARG A 1 -3.56 14.73 -13.06
C ARG A 1 -4.69 14.49 -12.08
N PHE A 2 -4.36 14.32 -10.78
CA PHE A 2 -5.39 14.26 -9.75
C PHE A 2 -6.20 15.56 -9.75
N ASN A 3 -7.50 15.43 -9.83
CA ASN A 3 -8.40 16.58 -9.83
C ASN A 3 -8.26 17.30 -8.48
N LYS A 4 -7.79 18.54 -8.50
CA LYS A 4 -7.52 19.34 -7.29
C LYS A 4 -8.79 19.78 -6.51
N THR A 5 -9.96 19.35 -6.94
CA THR A 5 -11.24 19.78 -6.38
C THR A 5 -11.62 19.10 -5.05
N TYR A 6 -11.06 17.93 -4.74
CA TYR A 6 -11.26 17.26 -3.46
C TYR A 6 -9.92 17.17 -2.72
N ARG A 7 -9.61 18.18 -1.92
CA ARG A 7 -8.49 18.13 -0.98
C ARG A 7 -9.00 17.53 0.33
N VAL A 8 -8.89 16.23 0.45
CA VAL A 8 -8.94 15.57 1.75
C VAL A 8 -7.62 15.89 2.47
N SER A 9 -7.66 16.20 3.75
CA SER A 9 -6.43 16.42 4.51
C SER A 9 -5.67 15.09 4.66
N PRO A 10 -4.33 15.08 4.71
CA PRO A 10 -3.57 13.84 4.89
C PRO A 10 -4.02 13.01 6.10
N ILE A 11 -4.40 13.66 7.19
CA ILE A 11 -4.90 12.96 8.38
C ILE A 11 -6.26 12.31 8.14
N GLU A 12 -7.15 12.96 7.37
CA GLU A 12 -8.43 12.36 6.99
C GLU A 12 -8.23 11.17 6.04
N GLU A 13 -7.25 11.22 5.13
CA GLU A 13 -6.90 10.08 4.28
C GLU A 13 -6.40 8.89 5.12
N ILE A 14 -5.56 9.13 6.14
CA ILE A 14 -5.09 8.08 7.05
C ILE A 14 -6.26 7.49 7.85
N ILE A 15 -7.14 8.32 8.40
CA ILE A 15 -8.31 7.88 9.17
C ILE A 15 -9.24 7.03 8.29
N ASN A 16 -9.58 7.52 7.10
CA ASN A 16 -10.46 6.83 6.17
C ASN A 16 -9.84 5.51 5.66
N GLY A 17 -8.55 5.54 5.33
CA GLY A 17 -7.81 4.34 4.92
C GLY A 17 -7.77 3.29 6.03
N ARG A 18 -7.51 3.70 7.27
CA ARG A 18 -7.56 2.82 8.43
C ARG A 18 -8.94 2.20 8.62
N GLN A 19 -10.00 3.00 8.54
CA GLN A 19 -11.36 2.50 8.68
C GLN A 19 -11.72 1.50 7.58
N TYR A 20 -11.35 1.79 6.33
CA TYR A 20 -11.56 0.88 5.22
C TYR A 20 -10.88 -0.50 5.44
N ILE A 21 -9.66 -0.50 5.99
CA ILE A 21 -8.95 -1.74 6.32
C ILE A 21 -9.67 -2.51 7.43
N ILE A 22 -10.16 -1.82 8.47
CA ILE A 22 -10.97 -2.42 9.54
C ILE A 22 -12.21 -3.11 8.95
N ASP A 23 -12.98 -2.38 8.14
CA ASP A 23 -14.20 -2.89 7.52
C ASP A 23 -13.91 -4.16 6.66
N LEU A 24 -12.78 -4.18 5.93
CA LEU A 24 -12.36 -5.35 5.17
C LEU A 24 -11.98 -6.53 6.08
N ILE A 25 -11.25 -6.30 7.16
CA ILE A 25 -10.84 -7.36 8.10
C ILE A 25 -12.08 -7.96 8.78
N GLU A 26 -13.00 -7.12 9.24
CA GLU A 26 -14.24 -7.54 9.87
C GLU A 26 -15.15 -8.34 8.92
N MET A 27 -15.21 -7.92 7.65
CA MET A 27 -16.00 -8.60 6.62
C MET A 27 -15.41 -9.94 6.20
N ILE A 28 -14.08 -10.01 5.98
CA ILE A 28 -13.39 -11.18 5.43
C ILE A 28 -12.98 -12.15 6.53
N LYS A 29 -12.68 -11.65 7.73
CA LYS A 29 -12.15 -12.40 8.89
C LYS A 29 -10.91 -13.23 8.53
N PRO A 30 -9.88 -12.60 7.98
CA PRO A 30 -8.67 -13.29 7.56
C PRO A 30 -7.88 -13.75 8.79
N LYS A 31 -7.14 -14.86 8.65
CA LYS A 31 -6.15 -15.28 9.65
C LYS A 31 -4.84 -14.50 9.53
N LYS A 32 -4.54 -14.03 8.31
CA LYS A 32 -3.32 -13.30 8.00
C LYS A 32 -3.57 -12.19 6.99
N VAL A 33 -2.96 -11.03 7.23
CA VAL A 33 -2.95 -9.86 6.34
C VAL A 33 -1.53 -9.57 5.93
N LEU A 34 -1.28 -9.53 4.63
CA LEU A 34 0.01 -9.16 4.04
C LEU A 34 -0.09 -7.73 3.49
N VAL A 35 0.77 -6.86 3.95
CA VAL A 35 0.76 -5.44 3.57
C VAL A 35 1.96 -5.12 2.69
N ASN A 36 1.71 -4.80 1.44
CA ASN A 36 2.73 -4.38 0.49
C ASN A 36 2.75 -2.86 0.34
N HIS A 37 3.94 -2.28 0.29
CA HIS A 37 4.10 -0.86 -0.04
C HIS A 37 3.89 -0.60 -1.53
N GLY A 38 3.10 0.42 -1.84
CA GLY A 38 3.05 1.02 -3.16
C GLY A 38 4.00 2.21 -3.28
N ASN A 39 3.91 2.90 -4.42
CA ASN A 39 4.69 4.12 -4.64
C ASN A 39 4.12 5.34 -3.91
N HIS A 40 2.86 5.29 -3.47
CA HIS A 40 2.22 6.40 -2.76
C HIS A 40 2.63 6.48 -1.29
N GLU A 41 2.88 5.37 -0.64
CA GLU A 41 3.30 5.30 0.75
C GLU A 41 4.63 6.04 0.98
N LEU A 42 5.51 6.06 -0.01
CA LEU A 42 6.78 6.78 0.04
C LEU A 42 6.64 8.32 -0.05
N ARG A 43 5.48 8.83 -0.46
CA ARG A 43 5.27 10.28 -0.65
C ARG A 43 5.35 11.06 0.66
N MET A 44 4.90 10.48 1.76
CA MET A 44 4.98 11.13 3.07
C MET A 44 6.44 11.34 3.46
N GLY A 45 7.27 10.30 3.44
CA GLY A 45 8.69 10.41 3.73
C GLY A 45 9.42 11.39 2.79
N GLN A 46 9.09 11.37 1.49
CA GLN A 46 9.64 12.33 0.53
C GLN A 46 9.23 13.78 0.81
N TYR A 47 8.02 14.01 1.30
CA TYR A 47 7.56 15.33 1.71
C TYR A 47 8.28 15.79 2.98
N LEU A 48 8.39 14.93 3.96
CA LEU A 48 9.09 15.21 5.22
C LEU A 48 10.55 15.53 4.97
N ALA A 49 11.23 14.74 4.13
CA ALA A 49 12.63 14.97 3.74
C ALA A 49 12.91 16.32 3.07
N LYS A 50 11.89 16.92 2.45
CA LYS A 50 12.00 18.24 1.80
C LYS A 50 11.67 19.40 2.72
N ASN A 51 10.92 19.17 3.80
CA ASN A 51 10.30 20.24 4.58
C ASN A 51 10.65 20.22 6.06
N LEU A 52 11.31 19.18 6.56
CA LEU A 52 11.77 19.07 7.94
C LEU A 52 13.28 18.95 8.01
N ASP A 53 13.85 19.42 9.12
CA ASP A 53 15.25 19.18 9.46
C ASP A 53 15.48 17.66 9.65
N ASN A 54 16.67 17.18 9.31
CA ASN A 54 17.03 15.76 9.35
C ASN A 54 16.75 15.12 10.73
N GLU A 55 17.07 15.83 11.81
CA GLU A 55 16.82 15.34 13.18
C GLU A 55 15.34 15.13 13.49
N LEU A 56 14.47 16.02 13.00
CA LEU A 56 13.01 15.89 13.16
C LEU A 56 12.45 14.79 12.27
N GLN A 57 13.04 14.60 11.10
CA GLN A 57 12.62 13.53 10.20
C GLN A 57 12.87 12.14 10.79
N GLU A 58 14.00 11.93 11.48
CA GLU A 58 14.33 10.66 12.13
C GLU A 58 13.33 10.27 13.24
N LEU A 59 12.59 11.24 13.78
CA LEU A 59 11.57 11.01 14.81
C LEU A 59 10.18 10.69 14.23
N MET A 60 10.02 10.78 12.91
CA MET A 60 8.72 10.59 12.25
C MET A 60 8.65 9.24 11.56
N PRO A 61 7.50 8.57 11.58
CA PRO A 61 7.28 7.37 10.78
C PRO A 61 7.55 7.61 9.29
N GLU A 62 8.14 6.64 8.63
CA GLU A 62 8.52 6.76 7.21
C GLU A 62 7.31 6.80 6.28
N THR A 63 6.23 6.10 6.64
CA THR A 63 5.05 5.97 5.80
C THR A 63 3.74 6.15 6.59
N ALA A 64 2.65 6.42 5.87
CA ALA A 64 1.32 6.45 6.47
C ALA A 64 0.89 5.08 7.03
N PHE A 65 1.42 3.98 6.50
CA PHE A 65 1.15 2.63 6.99
C PHE A 65 1.75 2.37 8.37
N ASP A 66 2.89 2.99 8.70
CA ASP A 66 3.47 2.86 10.04
C ASP A 66 2.50 3.39 11.09
N TYR A 67 1.85 4.53 10.84
CA TYR A 67 0.80 5.04 11.72
C TYR A 67 -0.42 4.12 11.82
N ILE A 68 -0.82 3.49 10.72
CA ILE A 68 -2.01 2.62 10.70
C ILE A 68 -1.71 1.28 11.38
N PHE A 69 -0.56 0.66 11.08
CA PHE A 69 -0.31 -0.72 11.48
C PHE A 69 0.52 -0.86 12.74
N LEU A 70 1.51 0.03 13.00
CA LEU A 70 2.53 -0.16 14.04
C LEU A 70 2.44 0.82 15.21
N ASP A 71 2.31 2.13 14.94
CA ASP A 71 2.51 3.15 15.96
C ASP A 71 1.20 3.71 16.51
N GLY A 72 0.13 3.64 15.71
CA GLY A 72 -1.07 4.41 15.98
C GLY A 72 -0.82 5.92 15.89
N PHE A 73 -1.82 6.73 16.17
CA PHE A 73 -1.68 8.18 16.18
C PHE A 73 -2.77 8.85 16.99
N THR A 74 -2.55 10.13 17.33
CA THR A 74 -3.55 10.96 18.00
C THR A 74 -3.92 12.13 17.09
N HIS A 75 -5.20 12.31 16.84
CA HIS A 75 -5.72 13.43 16.09
C HIS A 75 -6.54 14.36 16.98
N TYR A 76 -6.34 15.68 16.84
CA TYR A 76 -7.20 16.68 17.46
C TYR A 76 -8.34 17.05 16.51
N ASP A 77 -9.52 16.54 16.79
CA ASP A 77 -10.72 16.88 16.03
C ASP A 77 -11.17 18.31 16.39
N ARG A 78 -11.06 19.22 15.43
CA ARG A 78 -11.44 20.63 15.62
C ARG A 78 -12.95 20.84 15.79
N LYS A 79 -13.79 19.91 15.32
CA LYS A 79 -15.25 20.01 15.42
C LYS A 79 -15.71 19.65 16.83
N THR A 80 -15.23 18.55 17.36
CA THR A 80 -15.58 18.07 18.70
C THR A 80 -14.68 18.66 19.79
N LYS A 81 -13.58 19.33 19.41
CA LYS A 81 -12.53 19.85 20.32
C LYS A 81 -11.93 18.77 21.23
N ALA A 82 -11.88 17.54 20.75
CA ALA A 82 -11.39 16.40 21.47
C ALA A 82 -10.12 15.82 20.81
N LYS A 83 -9.27 15.20 21.62
CA LYS A 83 -8.19 14.33 21.13
C LYS A 83 -8.76 12.93 20.96
N VAL A 84 -8.63 12.38 19.76
CA VAL A 84 -9.02 11.01 19.42
C VAL A 84 -7.74 10.20 19.21
N LYS A 85 -7.58 9.14 19.98
CA LYS A 85 -6.48 8.19 19.83
C LYS A 85 -6.91 7.06 18.89
N TYR A 86 -6.05 6.73 17.94
CA TYR A 86 -6.21 5.60 17.03
C TYR A 86 -5.10 4.60 17.33
N GLU A 87 -5.48 3.47 17.89
CA GLU A 87 -4.54 2.38 18.16
C GLU A 87 -4.08 1.73 16.85
N PRO A 88 -2.84 1.21 16.77
CA PRO A 88 -2.38 0.50 15.59
C PRO A 88 -3.21 -0.77 15.34
N LEU A 89 -3.37 -1.16 14.07
CA LEU A 89 -4.23 -2.30 13.73
C LEU A 89 -3.70 -3.64 14.25
N ILE A 90 -2.40 -3.76 14.44
CA ILE A 90 -1.77 -4.92 15.06
C ILE A 90 -2.28 -5.15 16.50
N ASP A 91 -2.59 -4.10 17.25
CA ASP A 91 -3.11 -4.19 18.61
C ASP A 91 -4.64 -4.31 18.64
N VAL A 92 -5.33 -3.82 17.59
CA VAL A 92 -6.80 -3.90 17.48
C VAL A 92 -7.26 -5.31 17.10
N PHE A 93 -6.49 -6.03 16.31
CA PHE A 93 -6.81 -7.37 15.81
C PHE A 93 -5.79 -8.40 16.28
N GLU A 94 -5.80 -8.71 17.58
CA GLU A 94 -4.84 -9.64 18.20
C GLU A 94 -4.87 -11.06 17.60
N ASP A 95 -6.02 -11.50 17.05
CA ASP A 95 -6.20 -12.80 16.42
C ASP A 95 -5.77 -12.83 14.94
N VAL A 96 -5.34 -11.72 14.38
CA VAL A 96 -4.92 -11.59 12.96
C VAL A 96 -3.41 -11.42 12.88
N GLU A 97 -2.75 -12.31 12.16
CA GLU A 97 -1.32 -12.17 11.88
C GLU A 97 -1.10 -11.09 10.81
N PHE A 98 -0.37 -10.03 11.15
CA PHE A 98 0.04 -9.00 10.19
C PHE A 98 1.48 -9.22 9.75
N GLU A 99 1.70 -9.34 8.45
CA GLU A 99 3.03 -9.29 7.84
C GLU A 99 3.20 -7.94 7.13
N TYR A 100 3.88 -7.03 7.82
CA TYR A 100 4.22 -5.70 7.35
C TYR A 100 5.74 -5.53 7.37
N ASN A 101 6.36 -5.56 6.20
CA ASN A 101 7.82 -5.63 6.04
C ASN A 101 8.41 -4.54 5.13
N GLY A 102 7.61 -3.57 4.71
CA GLY A 102 8.04 -2.50 3.81
C GLY A 102 8.37 -2.94 2.38
N LYS A 103 8.12 -4.20 2.04
CA LYS A 103 8.37 -4.70 0.68
C LYS A 103 7.24 -4.29 -0.27
N TRP A 104 7.58 -4.16 -1.54
CA TRP A 104 6.63 -3.86 -2.62
C TRP A 104 5.91 -5.10 -3.17
N PHE A 105 6.16 -6.27 -2.60
CA PHE A 105 5.53 -7.52 -2.97
C PHE A 105 5.44 -8.51 -1.80
N SER A 106 4.53 -9.46 -1.94
CA SER A 106 4.42 -10.67 -1.11
C SER A 106 4.15 -11.89 -1.99
N GLN A 107 4.48 -13.08 -1.49
CA GLN A 107 4.22 -14.33 -2.17
C GLN A 107 3.34 -15.25 -1.31
N ILE A 108 2.28 -15.80 -1.91
CA ILE A 108 1.41 -16.80 -1.30
C ILE A 108 1.36 -18.01 -2.24
N GLY A 109 1.97 -19.11 -1.84
CA GLY A 109 2.07 -20.29 -2.68
C GLY A 109 2.79 -19.99 -4.00
N ASP A 110 2.13 -20.22 -5.13
CA ASP A 110 2.64 -19.95 -6.47
C ASP A 110 2.18 -18.60 -7.08
N ALA A 111 1.62 -17.73 -6.23
CA ALA A 111 1.19 -16.39 -6.62
C ALA A 111 2.03 -15.29 -5.95
N ILE A 112 2.48 -14.32 -6.75
CA ILE A 112 3.12 -13.09 -6.29
C ILE A 112 2.11 -11.94 -6.43
N PHE A 113 1.94 -11.18 -5.34
CA PHE A 113 1.17 -9.93 -5.30
C PHE A 113 2.16 -8.78 -5.21
N CYS A 114 2.11 -7.84 -6.15
CA CYS A 114 3.13 -6.80 -6.20
C CYS A 114 2.60 -5.43 -6.62
N HIS A 115 3.31 -4.39 -6.14
CA HIS A 115 3.12 -3.00 -6.56
C HIS A 115 4.48 -2.42 -7.00
N PRO A 116 4.91 -2.62 -8.27
CA PRO A 116 6.21 -2.16 -8.74
C PRO A 116 6.40 -0.66 -8.55
N LYS A 117 7.61 -0.24 -8.19
CA LYS A 117 7.95 1.19 -8.03
C LYS A 117 8.18 1.88 -9.37
N THR A 118 8.54 1.14 -10.41
CA THR A 118 8.82 1.66 -11.75
C THR A 118 7.58 1.59 -12.63
N TYR A 119 7.36 2.62 -13.42
CA TYR A 119 6.26 2.71 -14.36
C TYR A 119 6.74 2.87 -15.81
N SER A 120 6.01 2.28 -16.73
CA SER A 120 6.15 2.53 -18.16
C SER A 120 4.77 2.80 -18.79
N SER A 121 4.68 3.81 -19.63
CA SER A 121 3.47 4.12 -20.40
C SER A 121 3.19 3.07 -21.48
N ALA A 122 4.21 2.34 -21.93
CA ALA A 122 4.05 1.26 -22.88
C ALA A 122 3.29 0.08 -22.26
N PRO A 123 2.28 -0.47 -22.94
CA PRO A 123 1.55 -1.65 -22.47
C PRO A 123 2.49 -2.79 -22.11
N LEU A 124 2.14 -3.53 -21.05
CA LEU A 124 2.89 -4.71 -20.56
C LEU A 124 4.31 -4.44 -20.01
N LYS A 125 4.91 -3.31 -20.33
CA LYS A 125 6.34 -3.09 -20.03
C LYS A 125 6.66 -3.05 -18.54
N THR A 126 5.75 -2.53 -17.72
CA THR A 126 5.88 -2.56 -16.25
C THR A 126 5.79 -3.99 -15.74
N ALA A 127 4.80 -4.74 -16.21
CA ALA A 127 4.58 -6.14 -15.83
C ALA A 127 5.76 -7.03 -16.26
N GLU A 128 6.24 -6.85 -17.49
CA GLU A 128 7.39 -7.58 -18.01
C GLU A 128 8.65 -7.34 -17.17
N LYS A 129 8.95 -6.08 -16.83
CA LYS A 129 10.09 -5.74 -15.96
C LYS A 129 9.98 -6.38 -14.58
N ALA A 130 8.79 -6.34 -13.95
CA ALA A 130 8.57 -6.97 -12.67
C ALA A 130 8.74 -8.49 -12.75
N LEU A 131 8.17 -9.14 -13.78
CA LEU A 131 8.31 -10.55 -14.02
C LEU A 131 9.78 -10.99 -14.14
N TYR A 132 10.56 -10.29 -14.95
CA TYR A 132 11.98 -10.61 -15.13
C TYR A 132 12.79 -10.36 -13.87
N TRP A 133 12.46 -9.32 -13.11
CA TRP A 133 13.10 -9.07 -11.83
C TRP A 133 12.88 -10.25 -10.87
N PHE A 134 11.63 -10.70 -10.67
CA PHE A 134 11.34 -11.86 -9.81
C PHE A 134 12.06 -13.12 -10.25
N ARG A 135 12.12 -13.38 -11.56
CA ARG A 135 12.84 -14.56 -12.09
C ARG A 135 14.35 -14.47 -11.86
N ASN A 136 14.94 -13.30 -12.05
CA ASN A 136 16.37 -13.08 -11.83
C ASN A 136 16.74 -13.21 -10.35
N GLU A 137 15.85 -12.80 -9.46
CA GLU A 137 16.00 -12.99 -8.01
C GLU A 137 15.69 -14.43 -7.54
N GLY A 138 15.35 -15.33 -8.45
CA GLY A 138 15.14 -16.75 -8.14
C GLY A 138 13.75 -17.10 -7.59
N TYR A 139 12.77 -16.21 -7.68
CA TYR A 139 11.41 -16.52 -7.25
C TYR A 139 10.73 -17.52 -8.19
N ALA A 140 10.17 -18.60 -7.62
CA ALA A 140 9.36 -19.58 -8.33
C ALA A 140 7.88 -19.27 -8.14
N PHE A 141 7.16 -18.97 -9.24
CA PHE A 141 5.74 -18.66 -9.22
C PHE A 141 5.10 -18.93 -10.58
N LYS A 142 3.78 -19.10 -10.58
CA LYS A 142 2.97 -19.23 -11.79
C LYS A 142 2.12 -18.01 -12.09
N ASN A 143 1.68 -17.32 -11.03
CA ASN A 143 0.76 -16.20 -11.14
C ASN A 143 1.41 -14.93 -10.56
N MET A 144 1.29 -13.81 -11.27
CA MET A 144 1.68 -12.49 -10.78
C MET A 144 0.48 -11.56 -10.86
N ILE A 145 0.04 -11.08 -9.71
CA ILE A 145 -1.05 -10.12 -9.55
C ILE A 145 -0.44 -8.76 -9.26
N MET A 146 -0.63 -7.81 -10.17
CA MET A 146 0.07 -6.53 -10.13
C MET A 146 -0.92 -5.37 -10.07
N SER A 147 -0.65 -4.44 -9.16
CA SER A 147 -1.25 -3.12 -9.10
C SER A 147 -0.35 -2.08 -9.79
N HIS A 148 -0.54 -0.78 -9.56
CA HIS A 148 0.27 0.35 -10.01
C HIS A 148 -0.11 0.96 -11.35
N THR A 149 -0.35 0.18 -12.39
CA THR A 149 -0.58 0.71 -13.75
C THR A 149 -1.97 1.28 -13.95
N HIS A 150 -2.90 0.99 -13.05
CA HIS A 150 -4.33 1.31 -13.14
C HIS A 150 -5.02 0.69 -14.38
N ARG A 151 -4.37 -0.26 -15.03
CA ARG A 151 -4.91 -1.00 -16.17
C ARG A 151 -5.53 -2.31 -15.71
N ILE A 152 -6.54 -2.75 -16.43
CA ILE A 152 -7.11 -4.08 -16.27
C ILE A 152 -6.59 -4.93 -17.41
N GLY A 153 -6.00 -6.08 -17.08
CA GLY A 153 -5.51 -6.99 -18.09
C GLY A 153 -5.10 -8.34 -17.53
N SER A 154 -5.11 -9.32 -18.42
CA SER A 154 -4.64 -10.68 -18.16
C SER A 154 -3.81 -11.13 -19.36
N TYR A 155 -2.58 -11.53 -19.09
CA TYR A 155 -1.64 -11.96 -20.12
C TYR A 155 -0.88 -13.20 -19.68
N LYS A 156 -0.27 -13.88 -20.65
CA LYS A 156 0.66 -14.97 -20.41
C LYS A 156 2.02 -14.63 -20.99
N ILE A 157 3.07 -14.68 -20.15
CA ILE A 157 4.45 -14.50 -20.57
C ILE A 157 5.24 -15.75 -20.18
N GLY A 158 5.59 -16.58 -21.19
CA GLY A 158 6.14 -17.90 -20.96
C GLY A 158 5.19 -18.78 -20.17
N ASN A 159 5.62 -19.29 -19.02
CA ASN A 159 4.81 -20.13 -18.14
C ASN A 159 4.10 -19.38 -17.01
N SER A 160 4.19 -18.05 -16.96
CA SER A 160 3.56 -17.25 -15.91
C SER A 160 2.34 -16.51 -16.44
N ASN A 161 1.26 -16.52 -15.67
CA ASN A 161 0.08 -15.69 -15.88
C ASN A 161 0.29 -14.36 -15.14
N ILE A 162 -0.10 -13.27 -15.76
CA ILE A 162 0.03 -11.93 -15.21
C ILE A 162 -1.32 -11.27 -15.23
N TYR A 163 -1.69 -10.66 -14.11
CA TYR A 163 -2.96 -9.96 -13.92
C TYR A 163 -2.68 -8.55 -13.45
N GLU A 164 -3.07 -7.55 -14.25
CA GLU A 164 -3.13 -6.15 -13.83
C GLU A 164 -4.53 -5.88 -13.26
N GLN A 165 -4.59 -5.46 -11.99
CA GLN A 165 -5.84 -5.39 -11.21
C GLN A 165 -6.72 -4.18 -11.52
N GLY A 166 -6.21 -3.20 -12.26
CA GLY A 166 -6.90 -1.92 -12.42
C GLY A 166 -6.69 -0.97 -11.22
N ALA A 167 -7.64 -0.08 -11.04
CA ALA A 167 -7.64 0.90 -9.96
C ALA A 167 -8.88 0.72 -9.09
N CYS A 168 -8.73 0.94 -7.79
CA CYS A 168 -9.86 1.02 -6.83
C CYS A 168 -10.41 2.46 -6.71
N CYS A 169 -10.08 3.34 -7.66
CA CYS A 169 -10.57 4.72 -7.72
C CYS A 169 -11.19 4.99 -9.09
N GLU A 170 -12.03 6.01 -9.16
CA GLU A 170 -12.53 6.51 -10.44
C GLU A 170 -11.35 7.00 -11.29
N THR A 171 -11.23 6.44 -12.48
CA THR A 171 -10.27 6.86 -13.50
C THR A 171 -11.06 7.55 -14.60
N ASP A 172 -11.07 8.88 -14.59
CA ASP A 172 -11.60 9.69 -15.70
C ASP A 172 -10.71 9.58 -16.93
#